data_df2444da1d53c053413dd6e9665595e0
#
_entry.id   df2444da1d53c053413dd6e9665595e0
#
_cell.length_a   1.000
_cell.length_b   1.000
_cell.length_c   1.000
_cell.angle_alpha   90.00
_cell.angle_beta   90.00
_cell.angle_gamma   90.00
#
_symmetry.space_group_name_H-M   'P 1'
#
loop_
_entity.id
_entity.type
_entity.pdbx_description
1 polymer ?
#
loop_
_entity_poly.entity_id
_entity_poly.type
_entity_poly.pdbx_seq_one_letter_code
_entity_poly.pdbx_strand_id
1 'polypeptide(L)'
;MSRRGDYKSFYLLVKMAITAIVTILFFLFRFLREVYRLNLWGELVKSLLFAFVGFGIVAGIAQVSSEIAGFTGLAGIIYFCYWWHKKFSYADTRLNSSNWQQQAWWWTLDGWQFEHEVARVFRLNGFKATVTKGSGDGGVDIILKKDGYKAIVQCKHHQYPLSPEPVRALWGIKGDWGADEVIMVASSGLTSASVEFVRNKPNYKVLNLDDIIRMSQSEEPQQPKTMQISTLPKKQVTIGRKLDI
;
A
#
# COMPACT_ATOMS: atom_id res chain seq x y z
N MET A 1 5.79 -4.89 -67.70
CA MET A 1 4.88 -5.71 -66.85
C MET A 1 5.22 -5.66 -65.35
N SER A 2 5.58 -4.52 -64.74
CA SER A 2 6.06 -4.49 -63.33
C SER A 2 5.20 -3.70 -62.35
N ARG A 3 4.30 -2.81 -62.78
CA ARG A 3 3.60 -1.91 -61.88
C ARG A 3 2.44 -2.52 -61.03
N ARG A 4 1.90 -3.67 -61.40
CA ARG A 4 0.76 -4.31 -60.65
C ARG A 4 1.23 -5.05 -59.39
N GLY A 5 2.48 -5.47 -59.29
CA GLY A 5 3.05 -6.10 -58.10
C GLY A 5 3.28 -5.13 -56.95
N ASP A 6 3.76 -3.92 -57.29
CA ASP A 6 4.09 -2.88 -56.30
C ASP A 6 2.87 -2.36 -55.54
N TYR A 7 1.73 -2.21 -56.21
CA TYR A 7 0.50 -1.73 -55.55
C TYR A 7 -0.07 -2.74 -54.51
N LYS A 8 0.04 -4.04 -54.79
CA LYS A 8 -0.41 -5.08 -53.87
C LYS A 8 0.47 -5.12 -52.62
N SER A 9 1.77 -5.02 -52.79
CA SER A 9 2.72 -4.98 -51.66
C SER A 9 2.56 -3.70 -50.83
N PHE A 10 2.43 -2.57 -51.50
CA PHE A 10 2.14 -1.28 -50.80
C PHE A 10 0.82 -1.32 -50.02
N TYR A 11 -0.26 -1.80 -50.64
CA TYR A 11 -1.58 -1.96 -49.97
C TYR A 11 -1.48 -2.88 -48.75
N LEU A 12 -0.73 -3.99 -48.86
CA LEU A 12 -0.56 -4.93 -47.75
C LEU A 12 0.21 -4.27 -46.59
N LEU A 13 1.27 -3.54 -46.88
CA LEU A 13 2.03 -2.79 -45.88
C LEU A 13 1.18 -1.72 -45.15
N VAL A 14 0.41 -0.96 -45.93
CA VAL A 14 -0.52 0.06 -45.34
C VAL A 14 -1.56 -0.61 -44.47
N LYS A 15 -2.17 -1.71 -44.91
CA LYS A 15 -3.13 -2.49 -44.13
C LYS A 15 -2.53 -3.01 -42.84
N MET A 16 -1.29 -3.58 -42.90
CA MET A 16 -0.57 -4.04 -41.70
C MET A 16 -0.28 -2.89 -40.74
N ALA A 17 0.17 -1.74 -41.25
CA ALA A 17 0.45 -0.57 -40.43
C ALA A 17 -0.83 -0.04 -39.74
N ILE A 18 -1.93 0.07 -40.46
CA ILE A 18 -3.23 0.47 -39.91
C ILE A 18 -3.68 -0.52 -38.81
N THR A 19 -3.60 -1.83 -39.09
CA THR A 19 -3.97 -2.86 -38.12
C THR A 19 -3.13 -2.75 -36.86
N ALA A 20 -1.81 -2.56 -37.01
CA ALA A 20 -0.90 -2.39 -35.88
C ALA A 20 -1.26 -1.14 -35.06
N ILE A 21 -1.51 0.00 -35.72
CA ILE A 21 -1.92 1.25 -35.04
C ILE A 21 -3.23 1.05 -34.28
N VAL A 22 -4.25 0.46 -34.91
CA VAL A 22 -5.56 0.21 -34.26
C VAL A 22 -5.39 -0.71 -33.04
N THR A 23 -4.54 -1.74 -33.17
CA THR A 23 -4.25 -2.67 -32.08
C THR A 23 -3.55 -1.95 -30.93
N ILE A 24 -2.56 -1.13 -31.21
CA ILE A 24 -1.83 -0.32 -30.18
C ILE A 24 -2.79 0.64 -29.49
N LEU A 25 -3.65 1.36 -30.24
CA LEU A 25 -4.64 2.28 -29.67
C LEU A 25 -5.66 1.54 -28.79
N PHE A 26 -6.10 0.35 -29.19
CA PHE A 26 -7.00 -0.47 -28.39
C PHE A 26 -6.34 -0.89 -27.06
N PHE A 27 -5.09 -1.36 -27.09
CA PHE A 27 -4.36 -1.72 -25.87
C PHE A 27 -4.11 -0.49 -24.98
N LEU A 28 -3.76 0.65 -25.57
CA LEU A 28 -3.59 1.91 -24.84
C LEU A 28 -4.87 2.36 -24.15
N PHE A 29 -6.00 2.33 -24.88
CA PHE A 29 -7.31 2.67 -24.33
C PHE A 29 -7.70 1.74 -23.18
N ARG A 30 -7.49 0.42 -23.35
CA ARG A 30 -7.74 -0.56 -22.31
C ARG A 30 -6.85 -0.31 -21.07
N PHE A 31 -5.58 -0.02 -21.27
CA PHE A 31 -4.65 0.31 -20.20
C PHE A 31 -5.09 1.58 -19.44
N LEU A 32 -5.38 2.68 -20.14
CA LEU A 32 -5.81 3.92 -19.52
C LEU A 32 -7.13 3.77 -18.76
N ARG A 33 -8.07 2.99 -19.31
CA ARG A 33 -9.31 2.64 -18.63
C ARG A 33 -9.05 1.92 -17.31
N GLU A 34 -8.13 0.95 -17.28
CA GLU A 34 -7.78 0.23 -16.06
C GLU A 34 -7.06 1.15 -15.05
N VAL A 35 -6.15 2.01 -15.50
CA VAL A 35 -5.52 3.03 -14.64
C VAL A 35 -6.57 3.94 -14.00
N TYR A 36 -7.59 4.35 -14.77
CA TYR A 36 -8.71 5.15 -14.26
C TYR A 36 -9.54 4.37 -13.25
N ARG A 37 -9.97 3.14 -13.60
CA ARG A 37 -10.76 2.26 -12.73
C ARG A 37 -10.08 2.00 -11.38
N LEU A 38 -8.77 1.81 -11.40
CA LEU A 38 -7.96 1.49 -10.23
C LEU A 38 -7.44 2.72 -9.48
N ASN A 39 -7.77 3.94 -9.96
CA ASN A 39 -7.28 5.21 -9.41
C ASN A 39 -5.73 5.29 -9.30
N LEU A 40 -5.03 4.79 -10.33
CA LEU A 40 -3.56 4.71 -10.36
C LEU A 40 -2.90 5.89 -11.12
N TRP A 41 -3.58 7.01 -11.33
CA TRP A 41 -3.04 8.15 -12.07
C TRP A 41 -1.72 8.68 -11.50
N GLY A 42 -1.62 8.79 -10.18
CA GLY A 42 -0.38 9.22 -9.54
C GLY A 42 0.78 8.28 -9.80
N GLU A 43 0.52 6.98 -9.85
CA GLU A 43 1.54 5.97 -10.17
C GLU A 43 1.92 5.99 -11.66
N LEU A 44 0.96 6.26 -12.54
CA LEU A 44 1.23 6.44 -13.97
C LEU A 44 2.18 7.63 -14.21
N VAL A 45 1.91 8.79 -13.59
CA VAL A 45 2.77 9.98 -13.72
C VAL A 45 4.19 9.68 -13.21
N LYS A 46 4.33 9.07 -12.04
CA LYS A 46 5.65 8.66 -11.51
C LYS A 46 6.37 7.72 -12.47
N SER A 47 5.66 6.73 -13.02
CA SER A 47 6.24 5.76 -13.96
C SER A 47 6.74 6.41 -15.25
N LEU A 48 6.01 7.40 -15.78
CA LEU A 48 6.43 8.15 -16.96
C LEU A 48 7.69 8.97 -16.68
N LEU A 49 7.79 9.60 -15.50
CA LEU A 49 9.01 10.32 -15.09
C LEU A 49 10.20 9.37 -14.96
N PHE A 50 10.03 8.20 -14.31
CA PHE A 50 11.08 7.19 -14.22
C PHE A 50 11.49 6.64 -15.59
N ALA A 51 10.53 6.39 -16.48
CA ALA A 51 10.82 5.95 -17.84
C ALA A 51 11.62 6.99 -18.63
N PHE A 52 11.30 8.29 -18.47
CA PHE A 52 12.04 9.38 -19.11
C PHE A 52 13.50 9.45 -18.63
N VAL A 53 13.71 9.38 -17.31
CA VAL A 53 15.06 9.34 -16.73
C VAL A 53 15.82 8.10 -17.18
N GLY A 54 15.17 6.94 -17.13
CA GLY A 54 15.74 5.66 -17.59
C GLY A 54 16.15 5.70 -19.06
N PHE A 55 15.32 6.30 -19.93
CA PHE A 55 15.66 6.50 -21.34
C PHE A 55 16.92 7.36 -21.52
N GLY A 56 17.04 8.44 -20.76
CA GLY A 56 18.24 9.29 -20.77
C GLY A 56 19.52 8.52 -20.39
N ILE A 57 19.43 7.65 -19.36
CA ILE A 57 20.54 6.80 -18.92
C ILE A 57 20.92 5.81 -20.01
N VAL A 58 19.96 5.10 -20.61
CA VAL A 58 20.19 4.11 -21.68
C VAL A 58 20.77 4.80 -22.92
N ALA A 59 20.28 5.98 -23.29
CA ALA A 59 20.82 6.76 -24.40
C ALA A 59 22.27 7.19 -24.14
N GLY A 60 22.63 7.56 -22.92
CA GLY A 60 24.00 7.84 -22.50
C GLY A 60 24.93 6.62 -22.62
N ILE A 61 24.47 5.45 -22.18
CA ILE A 61 25.22 4.19 -22.30
C ILE A 61 25.39 3.76 -23.76
N ALA A 62 24.38 4.01 -24.61
CA ALA A 62 24.43 3.66 -26.03
C ALA A 62 25.54 4.39 -26.81
N GLN A 63 26.00 5.54 -26.32
CA GLN A 63 27.16 6.24 -26.89
C GLN A 63 28.48 5.52 -26.61
N VAL A 64 28.52 4.66 -25.57
CA VAL A 64 29.72 3.90 -25.19
C VAL A 64 29.66 2.46 -25.72
N SER A 65 28.50 1.79 -25.63
CA SER A 65 28.30 0.44 -26.11
C SER A 65 26.81 0.17 -26.42
N SER A 66 26.51 -0.11 -27.69
CA SER A 66 25.15 -0.42 -28.14
C SER A 66 24.59 -1.72 -27.56
N GLU A 67 25.47 -2.73 -27.36
CA GLU A 67 25.07 -4.03 -26.79
C GLU A 67 24.66 -3.89 -25.33
N ILE A 68 25.47 -3.21 -24.51
CA ILE A 68 25.14 -2.96 -23.09
C ILE A 68 23.86 -2.14 -22.97
N ALA A 69 23.66 -1.13 -23.81
CA ALA A 69 22.45 -0.35 -23.84
C ALA A 69 21.21 -1.20 -24.18
N GLY A 70 21.34 -2.15 -25.09
CA GLY A 70 20.27 -3.09 -25.43
C GLY A 70 19.85 -3.96 -24.24
N PHE A 71 20.80 -4.55 -23.53
CA PHE A 71 20.52 -5.37 -22.35
C PHE A 71 19.93 -4.56 -21.18
N THR A 72 20.46 -3.38 -20.90
CA THR A 72 19.95 -2.52 -19.82
C THR A 72 18.54 -2.02 -20.13
N GLY A 73 18.26 -1.66 -21.38
CA GLY A 73 16.92 -1.28 -21.82
C GLY A 73 15.91 -2.42 -21.68
N LEU A 74 16.26 -3.63 -22.11
CA LEU A 74 15.41 -4.81 -21.99
C LEU A 74 15.13 -5.16 -20.51
N ALA A 75 16.14 -5.16 -19.67
CA ALA A 75 15.99 -5.40 -18.24
C ALA A 75 15.07 -4.36 -17.58
N GLY A 76 15.20 -3.08 -17.96
CA GLY A 76 14.34 -1.99 -17.50
C GLY A 76 12.88 -2.21 -17.90
N ILE A 77 12.61 -2.62 -19.13
CA ILE A 77 11.25 -2.93 -19.61
C ILE A 77 10.65 -4.10 -18.84
N ILE A 78 11.41 -5.19 -18.64
CA ILE A 78 10.93 -6.37 -17.89
C ILE A 78 10.60 -5.98 -16.45
N TYR A 79 11.49 -5.22 -15.79
CA TYR A 79 11.25 -4.74 -14.43
C TYR A 79 10.02 -3.83 -14.36
N PHE A 80 9.85 -2.90 -15.31
CA PHE A 80 8.69 -2.02 -15.40
C PHE A 80 7.39 -2.80 -15.58
N CYS A 81 7.36 -3.79 -16.49
CA CYS A 81 6.20 -4.65 -16.69
C CYS A 81 5.86 -5.46 -15.43
N TYR A 82 6.86 -6.04 -14.77
CA TYR A 82 6.69 -6.74 -13.51
C TYR A 82 6.12 -5.84 -12.41
N TRP A 83 6.68 -4.63 -12.25
CA TRP A 83 6.25 -3.66 -11.25
C TRP A 83 4.79 -3.20 -11.49
N TRP A 84 4.44 -2.90 -12.74
CA TRP A 84 3.07 -2.57 -13.12
C TRP A 84 2.10 -3.73 -12.91
N HIS A 85 2.48 -4.92 -13.31
CA HIS A 85 1.67 -6.11 -13.07
C HIS A 85 1.36 -6.27 -11.56
N LYS A 86 2.37 -6.13 -10.70
CA LYS A 86 2.20 -6.17 -9.24
C LYS A 86 1.21 -5.09 -8.75
N LYS A 87 1.35 -3.85 -9.26
CA LYS A 87 0.45 -2.74 -8.91
C LYS A 87 -1.00 -2.99 -9.35
N PHE A 88 -1.20 -3.42 -10.60
CA PHE A 88 -2.54 -3.74 -11.11
C PHE A 88 -3.18 -4.90 -10.36
N SER A 89 -2.45 -5.97 -10.13
CA SER A 89 -2.94 -7.14 -9.40
C SER A 89 -3.40 -6.75 -8.00
N TYR A 90 -2.61 -5.98 -7.28
CA TYR A 90 -2.98 -5.49 -5.95
C TYR A 90 -4.23 -4.60 -5.97
N ALA A 91 -4.26 -3.60 -6.87
CA ALA A 91 -5.38 -2.68 -6.95
C ALA A 91 -6.67 -3.38 -7.44
N ASP A 92 -6.56 -4.33 -8.38
CA ASP A 92 -7.70 -5.10 -8.88
C ASP A 92 -8.27 -6.04 -7.80
N THR A 93 -7.42 -6.74 -7.08
CA THR A 93 -7.82 -7.56 -5.94
C THR A 93 -8.58 -6.75 -4.90
N ARG A 94 -8.14 -5.52 -4.64
CA ARG A 94 -8.81 -4.60 -3.72
C ARG A 94 -10.20 -4.18 -4.19
N LEU A 95 -10.38 -3.83 -5.49
CA LEU A 95 -11.64 -3.33 -6.03
C LEU A 95 -12.66 -4.43 -6.33
N ASN A 96 -12.21 -5.58 -6.81
CA ASN A 96 -13.10 -6.69 -7.18
C ASN A 96 -13.63 -7.47 -5.99
N SER A 97 -13.11 -7.19 -4.80
CA SER A 97 -13.50 -7.94 -3.63
C SER A 97 -14.15 -7.03 -2.60
N SER A 98 -15.33 -7.40 -2.15
CA SER A 98 -15.71 -7.18 -0.76
C SER A 98 -14.66 -7.79 0.20
N ASN A 99 -13.54 -8.31 -0.31
CA ASN A 99 -12.52 -9.04 0.41
C ASN A 99 -11.74 -8.18 1.41
N TRP A 100 -11.60 -6.86 1.16
CA TRP A 100 -11.00 -5.97 2.16
C TRP A 100 -11.82 -5.90 3.46
N GLN A 101 -13.08 -6.34 3.43
CA GLN A 101 -13.93 -6.56 4.58
C GLN A 101 -13.70 -7.93 5.22
N GLN A 102 -12.98 -8.83 4.58
CA GLN A 102 -12.68 -10.15 5.09
C GLN A 102 -11.29 -10.20 5.72
N GLN A 103 -11.21 -10.75 6.92
CA GLN A 103 -9.95 -10.89 7.66
C GLN A 103 -8.88 -11.64 6.86
N ALA A 104 -9.28 -12.67 6.10
CA ALA A 104 -8.37 -13.48 5.29
C ALA A 104 -7.59 -12.65 4.26
N TRP A 105 -8.22 -11.65 3.63
CA TRP A 105 -7.54 -10.79 2.67
C TRP A 105 -6.43 -9.95 3.32
N TRP A 106 -6.67 -9.42 4.52
CA TRP A 106 -5.67 -8.62 5.24
C TRP A 106 -4.40 -9.43 5.52
N TRP A 107 -4.54 -10.72 5.79
CA TRP A 107 -3.40 -11.62 6.01
C TRP A 107 -2.57 -11.92 4.76
N THR A 108 -3.06 -11.61 3.56
CA THR A 108 -2.28 -11.75 2.31
C THR A 108 -1.39 -10.56 2.00
N LEU A 109 -1.55 -9.44 2.74
CA LEU A 109 -0.78 -8.23 2.54
C LEU A 109 0.65 -8.39 3.06
N ASP A 110 1.62 -7.81 2.35
CA ASP A 110 2.95 -7.56 2.91
C ASP A 110 2.93 -6.34 3.85
N GLY A 111 4.01 -6.13 4.63
CA GLY A 111 4.07 -5.04 5.61
C GLY A 111 3.79 -3.67 4.99
N TRP A 112 4.40 -3.38 3.84
CA TRP A 112 4.19 -2.12 3.13
C TRP A 112 2.73 -1.95 2.65
N GLN A 113 2.14 -3.00 2.11
CA GLN A 113 0.74 -3.00 1.67
C GLN A 113 -0.20 -2.79 2.86
N PHE A 114 0.08 -3.46 3.98
CA PHE A 114 -0.69 -3.32 5.21
C PHE A 114 -0.70 -1.88 5.73
N GLU A 115 0.46 -1.21 5.82
CA GLU A 115 0.58 0.20 6.22
C GLU A 115 -0.24 1.12 5.32
N HIS A 116 -0.18 0.91 4.00
CA HIS A 116 -0.91 1.71 3.03
C HIS A 116 -2.43 1.52 3.12
N GLU A 117 -2.89 0.30 3.39
CA GLU A 117 -4.32 0.02 3.59
C GLU A 117 -4.82 0.55 4.93
N VAL A 118 -4.05 0.44 5.99
CA VAL A 118 -4.36 1.08 7.28
C VAL A 118 -4.46 2.60 7.11
N ALA A 119 -3.51 3.23 6.40
CA ALA A 119 -3.58 4.66 6.11
C ALA A 119 -4.82 5.03 5.28
N ARG A 120 -5.23 4.16 4.32
CA ARG A 120 -6.47 4.34 3.56
C ARG A 120 -7.71 4.31 4.47
N VAL A 121 -7.77 3.36 5.40
CA VAL A 121 -8.87 3.27 6.38
C VAL A 121 -8.96 4.53 7.21
N PHE A 122 -7.85 5.07 7.70
CA PHE A 122 -7.85 6.35 8.41
C PHE A 122 -8.35 7.52 7.54
N ARG A 123 -8.00 7.54 6.24
CA ARG A 123 -8.52 8.57 5.31
C ARG A 123 -10.03 8.46 5.13
N LEU A 124 -10.59 7.25 5.03
CA LEU A 124 -12.05 7.04 4.98
C LEU A 124 -12.74 7.58 6.25
N ASN A 125 -12.05 7.56 7.39
CA ASN A 125 -12.54 8.09 8.65
C ASN A 125 -12.20 9.59 8.86
N GLY A 126 -11.87 10.31 7.80
CA GLY A 126 -11.72 11.75 7.78
C GLY A 126 -10.37 12.27 8.28
N PHE A 127 -9.35 11.43 8.44
CA PHE A 127 -7.99 11.86 8.76
C PHE A 127 -7.17 12.15 7.49
N LYS A 128 -6.28 13.14 7.56
CA LYS A 128 -5.17 13.23 6.62
C LYS A 128 -4.08 12.25 7.09
N ALA A 129 -3.97 11.10 6.42
CA ALA A 129 -3.01 10.06 6.74
C ALA A 129 -1.86 10.05 5.71
N THR A 130 -0.63 10.17 6.19
CA THR A 130 0.60 10.15 5.39
C THR A 130 1.46 8.98 5.84
N VAL A 131 1.77 8.05 4.93
CA VAL A 131 2.72 6.95 5.19
C VAL A 131 4.14 7.51 5.12
N THR A 132 4.97 7.17 6.08
CA THR A 132 6.38 7.58 6.15
C THR A 132 7.26 6.78 5.18
N LYS A 133 8.53 7.14 5.07
CA LYS A 133 9.45 6.47 4.13
C LYS A 133 10.17 5.25 4.71
N GLY A 134 9.92 4.90 5.97
CA GLY A 134 10.43 3.67 6.59
C GLY A 134 11.92 3.66 6.97
N SER A 135 12.64 4.79 6.86
CA SER A 135 14.02 4.87 7.31
C SER A 135 14.27 6.15 8.12
N GLY A 136 14.75 5.99 9.36
CA GLY A 136 15.08 7.12 10.24
C GLY A 136 13.89 7.77 10.95
N ASP A 137 12.70 7.18 10.89
CA ASP A 137 11.45 7.69 11.49
C ASP A 137 11.11 7.09 12.87
N GLY A 138 12.07 6.37 13.47
CA GLY A 138 11.89 5.75 14.79
C GLY A 138 10.80 4.68 14.84
N GLY A 139 10.41 4.13 13.68
CA GLY A 139 9.36 3.11 13.57
C GLY A 139 7.95 3.68 13.46
N VAL A 140 7.81 4.97 13.14
CA VAL A 140 6.51 5.56 12.80
C VAL A 140 6.17 5.24 11.35
N ASP A 141 5.08 4.55 11.10
CA ASP A 141 4.67 4.13 9.76
C ASP A 141 3.67 5.10 9.12
N ILE A 142 2.80 5.73 9.95
CA ILE A 142 1.78 6.67 9.46
C ILE A 142 1.68 7.89 10.39
N ILE A 143 1.56 9.07 9.80
CA ILE A 143 1.24 10.31 10.50
C ILE A 143 -0.22 10.66 10.20
N LEU A 144 -1.03 10.84 11.24
CA LEU A 144 -2.42 11.29 11.14
C LEU A 144 -2.54 12.74 11.57
N LYS A 145 -3.34 13.51 10.82
CA LYS A 145 -3.69 14.90 11.16
C LYS A 145 -5.17 15.13 10.92
N LYS A 146 -5.85 15.84 11.85
CA LYS A 146 -7.23 16.28 11.70
C LYS A 146 -7.49 17.45 12.66
N ASP A 147 -7.95 18.59 12.17
CA ASP A 147 -8.43 19.72 12.96
C ASP A 147 -7.49 20.13 14.12
N GLY A 148 -6.19 20.24 13.84
CA GLY A 148 -5.14 20.55 14.82
C GLY A 148 -4.62 19.34 15.61
N TYR A 149 -5.33 18.22 15.61
CA TYR A 149 -4.88 16.96 16.22
C TYR A 149 -3.84 16.26 15.38
N LYS A 150 -2.83 15.68 16.04
CA LYS A 150 -1.77 14.88 15.42
C LYS A 150 -1.56 13.57 16.16
N ALA A 151 -1.58 12.46 15.44
CA ALA A 151 -1.19 11.16 15.97
C ALA A 151 -0.11 10.51 15.12
N ILE A 152 0.71 9.68 15.76
CA ILE A 152 1.66 8.78 15.10
C ILE A 152 1.17 7.34 15.24
N VAL A 153 1.32 6.57 14.15
CA VAL A 153 0.87 5.18 14.09
C VAL A 153 2.04 4.29 13.74
N GLN A 154 2.15 3.17 14.44
CA GLN A 154 3.01 2.05 14.06
C GLN A 154 2.14 0.85 13.72
N CYS A 155 2.45 0.18 12.61
CA CYS A 155 1.76 -0.99 12.12
C CYS A 155 2.63 -2.24 12.35
N LYS A 156 2.07 -3.27 12.96
CA LYS A 156 2.72 -4.56 13.17
C LYS A 156 1.82 -5.67 12.63
N HIS A 157 2.22 -6.18 11.46
CA HIS A 157 1.47 -7.19 10.74
C HIS A 157 2.14 -8.57 10.89
N HIS A 158 1.77 -9.29 11.93
CA HIS A 158 2.26 -10.65 12.22
C HIS A 158 1.26 -11.47 12.99
N GLN A 159 1.46 -12.80 13.00
CA GLN A 159 0.51 -13.79 13.55
C GLN A 159 0.54 -13.94 15.07
N TYR A 160 1.53 -13.36 15.74
CA TYR A 160 1.70 -13.49 17.19
C TYR A 160 1.41 -12.16 17.90
N PRO A 161 0.87 -12.20 19.13
CA PRO A 161 0.66 -11.03 19.94
C PRO A 161 1.96 -10.25 20.19
N LEU A 162 1.87 -8.93 20.13
CA LEU A 162 3.02 -8.04 20.20
C LEU A 162 3.58 -7.93 21.62
N SER A 163 4.90 -8.12 21.75
CA SER A 163 5.64 -7.95 22.99
C SER A 163 5.72 -6.49 23.46
N PRO A 164 6.11 -6.19 24.71
CA PRO A 164 6.15 -4.83 25.24
C PRO A 164 7.16 -3.91 24.58
N GLU A 165 8.22 -4.44 23.97
CA GLU A 165 9.34 -3.66 23.46
C GLU A 165 8.90 -2.63 22.39
N PRO A 166 8.27 -3.01 21.24
CA PRO A 166 7.83 -2.03 20.24
C PRO A 166 6.75 -1.11 20.79
N VAL A 167 5.93 -1.59 21.74
CA VAL A 167 4.87 -0.77 22.37
C VAL A 167 5.49 0.36 23.20
N ARG A 168 6.56 0.06 23.94
CA ARG A 168 7.33 1.05 24.73
C ARG A 168 8.10 2.01 23.83
N ALA A 169 8.73 1.49 22.77
CA ALA A 169 9.47 2.29 21.80
C ALA A 169 8.59 3.38 21.18
N LEU A 170 7.40 2.99 20.69
CA LEU A 170 6.44 3.95 20.09
C LEU A 170 6.01 5.03 21.10
N TRP A 171 5.81 4.66 22.37
CA TRP A 171 5.49 5.64 23.41
C TRP A 171 6.63 6.62 23.66
N GLY A 172 7.88 6.11 23.64
CA GLY A 172 9.08 6.91 23.90
C GLY A 172 9.27 8.06 22.93
N ILE A 173 8.93 7.86 21.65
CA ILE A 173 9.13 8.88 20.61
C ILE A 173 7.94 9.84 20.43
N LYS A 174 6.86 9.69 21.21
CA LYS A 174 5.67 10.54 21.13
C LYS A 174 6.01 12.03 21.22
N GLY A 175 6.86 12.39 22.18
CA GLY A 175 7.28 13.78 22.42
C GLY A 175 8.10 14.35 21.26
N ASP A 176 9.02 13.57 20.72
CA ASP A 176 9.88 13.99 19.61
C ASP A 176 9.07 14.32 18.34
N TRP A 177 7.96 13.63 18.17
CA TRP A 177 7.02 13.88 17.06
C TRP A 177 6.02 15.00 17.35
N GLY A 178 5.96 15.52 18.57
CA GLY A 178 4.92 16.48 18.99
C GLY A 178 3.52 15.92 18.72
N ALA A 179 3.30 14.63 19.01
CA ALA A 179 2.05 13.96 18.78
C ALA A 179 1.14 14.04 20.03
N ASP A 180 -0.15 14.27 19.79
CA ASP A 180 -1.15 14.23 20.86
C ASP A 180 -1.43 12.80 21.31
N GLU A 181 -1.37 11.84 20.38
CA GLU A 181 -1.68 10.44 20.63
C GLU A 181 -0.73 9.50 19.86
N VAL A 182 -0.51 8.31 20.39
CA VAL A 182 0.14 7.21 19.69
C VAL A 182 -0.87 6.08 19.45
N ILE A 183 -0.79 5.47 18.28
CA ILE A 183 -1.68 4.37 17.88
C ILE A 183 -0.83 3.19 17.43
N MET A 184 -0.97 2.07 18.12
CA MET A 184 -0.39 0.80 17.67
C MET A 184 -1.46 0.00 16.93
N VAL A 185 -1.21 -0.31 15.66
CA VAL A 185 -2.03 -1.24 14.90
C VAL A 185 -1.32 -2.60 14.90
N ALA A 186 -1.83 -3.54 15.68
CA ALA A 186 -1.25 -4.88 15.85
C ALA A 186 -2.24 -5.94 15.39
N SER A 187 -2.00 -6.57 14.24
CA SER A 187 -2.97 -7.51 13.62
C SER A 187 -3.37 -8.67 14.55
N SER A 188 -2.46 -9.17 15.38
CA SER A 188 -2.74 -10.24 16.36
C SER A 188 -2.88 -9.76 17.80
N GLY A 189 -3.04 -8.44 18.00
CA GLY A 189 -3.18 -7.85 19.34
C GLY A 189 -1.88 -7.81 20.14
N LEU A 190 -2.02 -7.68 21.46
CA LEU A 190 -0.93 -7.49 22.42
C LEU A 190 -0.83 -8.66 23.40
N THR A 191 0.38 -8.94 23.89
CA THR A 191 0.59 -9.80 25.07
C THR A 191 0.05 -9.13 26.35
N SER A 192 -0.19 -9.92 27.41
CA SER A 192 -0.67 -9.39 28.69
C SER A 192 0.25 -8.30 29.27
N ALA A 193 1.57 -8.46 29.13
CA ALA A 193 2.56 -7.47 29.57
C ALA A 193 2.49 -6.17 28.76
N SER A 194 2.17 -6.25 27.47
CA SER A 194 1.97 -5.07 26.62
C SER A 194 0.68 -4.35 26.96
N VAL A 195 -0.41 -5.09 27.24
CA VAL A 195 -1.69 -4.55 27.68
C VAL A 195 -1.53 -3.80 29.02
N GLU A 196 -0.78 -4.38 29.96
CA GLU A 196 -0.51 -3.74 31.26
C GLU A 196 0.25 -2.42 31.10
N PHE A 197 1.23 -2.36 30.20
CA PHE A 197 1.95 -1.14 29.90
C PHE A 197 1.02 -0.05 29.35
N VAL A 198 0.18 -0.41 28.38
CA VAL A 198 -0.75 0.56 27.70
C VAL A 198 -1.82 1.07 28.65
N ARG A 199 -2.31 0.22 29.57
CA ARG A 199 -3.38 0.57 30.52
C ARG A 199 -3.10 1.86 31.28
N ASN A 200 -1.86 2.13 31.58
CA ASN A 200 -1.42 3.28 32.37
C ASN A 200 -0.91 4.44 31.50
N LYS A 201 -1.17 4.42 30.19
CA LYS A 201 -0.72 5.45 29.25
C LYS A 201 -1.92 6.19 28.65
N PRO A 202 -2.21 7.42 29.12
CA PRO A 202 -3.20 8.25 28.46
C PRO A 202 -2.75 8.55 27.03
N ASN A 203 -3.68 8.62 26.10
CA ASN A 203 -3.37 8.89 24.69
C ASN A 203 -2.48 7.81 24.02
N TYR A 204 -2.59 6.57 24.47
CA TYR A 204 -2.10 5.39 23.77
C TYR A 204 -3.28 4.55 23.32
N LYS A 205 -3.48 4.41 22.02
CA LYS A 205 -4.51 3.55 21.44
C LYS A 205 -3.90 2.29 20.84
N VAL A 206 -4.63 1.19 20.96
CA VAL A 206 -4.30 -0.07 20.28
C VAL A 206 -5.50 -0.45 19.43
N LEU A 207 -5.24 -0.72 18.16
CA LEU A 207 -6.20 -1.25 17.21
C LEU A 207 -5.73 -2.62 16.75
N ASN A 208 -6.61 -3.60 16.80
CA ASN A 208 -6.38 -4.91 16.19
C ASN A 208 -6.94 -4.93 14.77
N LEU A 209 -6.78 -6.07 14.07
CA LEU A 209 -7.25 -6.21 12.71
C LEU A 209 -8.77 -6.05 12.59
N ASP A 210 -9.55 -6.56 13.55
CA ASP A 210 -11.01 -6.43 13.54
C ASP A 210 -11.45 -4.97 13.71
N ASP A 211 -10.70 -4.17 14.48
CA ASP A 211 -10.94 -2.73 14.60
C ASP A 211 -10.75 -2.03 13.26
N ILE A 212 -9.67 -2.33 12.55
CA ILE A 212 -9.37 -1.77 11.23
C ILE A 212 -10.44 -2.18 10.21
N ILE A 213 -10.87 -3.44 10.23
CA ILE A 213 -11.94 -3.94 9.36
C ILE A 213 -13.26 -3.20 9.65
N ARG A 214 -13.64 -3.05 10.91
CA ARG A 214 -14.84 -2.27 11.27
C ARG A 214 -14.77 -0.82 10.82
N MET A 215 -13.63 -0.16 11.02
CA MET A 215 -13.41 1.20 10.54
C MET A 215 -13.49 1.30 9.02
N SER A 216 -13.10 0.26 8.30
CA SER A 216 -13.16 0.24 6.84
C SER A 216 -14.56 0.10 6.27
N GLN A 217 -15.51 -0.39 7.08
CA GLN A 217 -16.92 -0.59 6.71
C GLN A 217 -17.80 0.63 7.02
N SER A 218 -17.28 1.63 7.72
CA SER A 218 -18.03 2.83 8.06
C SER A 218 -18.27 3.67 6.82
N GLU A 219 -19.50 3.77 6.33
CA GLU A 219 -19.91 4.62 5.20
C GLU A 219 -19.96 6.11 5.55
N GLU A 220 -19.93 6.46 6.82
CA GLU A 220 -19.90 7.84 7.32
C GLU A 220 -18.61 8.12 8.09
N PRO A 221 -18.02 9.34 7.95
CA PRO A 221 -16.90 9.74 8.81
C PRO A 221 -17.37 9.80 10.25
N GLN A 222 -17.24 8.69 10.97
CA GLN A 222 -17.50 8.68 12.38
C GLN A 222 -16.46 9.58 13.05
N GLN A 223 -16.95 10.66 13.69
CA GLN A 223 -16.12 11.36 14.67
C GLN A 223 -15.55 10.31 15.62
N PRO A 224 -14.26 10.36 15.96
CA PRO A 224 -13.67 9.41 16.87
C PRO A 224 -14.42 9.50 18.19
N LYS A 225 -15.39 8.61 18.42
CA LYS A 225 -15.88 8.38 19.75
C LYS A 225 -14.65 7.98 20.54
N THR A 226 -14.30 8.78 21.52
CA THR A 226 -13.25 8.48 22.49
C THR A 226 -13.54 7.07 23.03
N MET A 227 -12.88 6.07 22.43
CA MET A 227 -12.94 4.71 23.00
C MET A 227 -12.15 4.76 24.29
N GLN A 228 -12.88 4.98 25.37
CA GLN A 228 -12.35 4.74 26.70
C GLN A 228 -12.05 3.24 26.79
N ILE A 229 -10.88 2.89 27.27
CA ILE A 229 -10.41 1.52 27.55
C ILE A 229 -11.39 0.73 28.44
N SER A 230 -12.38 1.40 29.03
CA SER A 230 -13.43 0.83 29.87
C SER A 230 -14.41 -0.11 29.17
N THR A 231 -14.41 -0.19 27.83
CA THR A 231 -15.34 -1.04 27.06
C THR A 231 -14.73 -2.31 26.49
N LEU A 232 -13.54 -2.71 26.91
CA LEU A 232 -13.08 -4.06 26.63
C LEU A 232 -13.97 -5.05 27.40
N PRO A 233 -14.66 -5.98 26.72
CA PRO A 233 -15.47 -6.98 27.40
C PRO A 233 -14.56 -7.78 28.33
N LYS A 234 -14.96 -7.87 29.62
CA LYS A 234 -14.28 -8.65 30.67
C LYS A 234 -14.21 -10.17 30.41
N LYS A 235 -14.52 -10.63 29.22
CA LYS A 235 -14.66 -12.03 28.90
C LYS A 235 -13.79 -12.37 27.69
N GLN A 236 -12.54 -12.67 27.99
CA GLN A 236 -11.68 -13.65 27.31
C GLN A 236 -10.23 -13.59 27.86
N VAL A 237 -10.10 -13.74 29.17
CA VAL A 237 -8.87 -14.31 29.72
C VAL A 237 -9.13 -15.80 29.84
N THR A 238 -8.84 -16.52 28.77
CA THR A 238 -8.72 -17.99 28.87
C THR A 238 -7.37 -18.25 29.50
N ILE A 239 -7.38 -18.41 30.83
CA ILE A 239 -6.22 -18.91 31.57
C ILE A 239 -6.04 -20.35 31.11
N GLY A 240 -4.99 -20.57 30.30
CA GLY A 240 -4.52 -21.91 29.98
C GLY A 240 -4.24 -22.67 31.28
N ARG A 241 -4.98 -23.74 31.55
CA ARG A 241 -4.73 -24.66 32.63
C ARG A 241 -3.29 -25.18 32.53
N LYS A 242 -2.50 -24.98 33.57
CA LYS A 242 -1.34 -25.80 33.86
C LYS A 242 -1.80 -27.25 33.88
N LEU A 243 -1.21 -28.06 33.03
CA LEU A 243 -1.20 -29.52 33.23
C LEU A 243 -0.10 -29.80 34.25
N ASP A 244 -0.53 -30.16 35.44
CA ASP A 244 0.33 -30.86 36.42
C ASP A 244 0.55 -32.32 35.93
N ILE A 245 1.78 -32.67 35.65
CA ILE A 245 2.41 -33.97 35.92
C ILE A 245 3.88 -33.74 36.21
#